data_e21d10a9153ab1a0d9946073e2293873
#
_entry.id   e21d10a9153ab1a0d9946073e2293873
#
_cell.length_a   1.000
_cell.length_b   1.000
_cell.length_c   1.000
_cell.angle_alpha   90.00
_cell.angle_beta   90.00
_cell.angle_gamma   90.00
#
_symmetry.space_group_name_H-M   'P 1'
#
loop_
_entity.id
_entity.type
_entity.pdbx_description
1 polymer ?
#
loop_
_entity_poly.entity_id
_entity_poly.type
_entity_poly.pdbx_seq_one_letter_code
_entity_poly.pdbx_strand_id
1 'polypeptide(L)'
;MKNNLLSERLVYNGESQTPTHLHLCTYNALVMQEVSGVNFQTVANSLNREQINWLQVHGLQNTEVIREICSHFEIDFLILQDILNAEHPTKIEEHDKYTVLIMKLFRFNNKEEKSPEDELDELEQQQVCIIQGSNFVLTFLENETDFFDDVTSALHNDVLKIRGRQSDYLLSVLLNSIMGNYIATVSTIDDSLEDLEEELLTISDGNDIGIQIQALRRQYMLMKKAILPLKEQYVKLLRAENSLMHKVNRAFFNDVNDHLQFVLQTIEICRETLSSLVDL
;
A
#
# COMPACT_ATOMS: atom_id res chain seq x y z
N MET A 1 8.26 24.86 8.92
CA MET A 1 7.83 24.20 7.67
C MET A 1 7.56 25.30 6.63
N LYS A 2 8.23 25.29 5.47
CA LYS A 2 7.92 26.28 4.41
C LYS A 2 6.59 25.89 3.76
N ASN A 3 5.74 26.87 3.48
CA ASN A 3 4.47 26.65 2.79
C ASN A 3 4.74 26.35 1.30
N ASN A 4 4.77 25.07 0.96
CA ASN A 4 5.07 24.61 -0.41
C ASN A 4 3.97 24.99 -1.43
N LEU A 5 2.75 25.29 -0.98
CA LEU A 5 1.67 25.76 -1.86
C LEU A 5 2.00 27.08 -2.53
N LEU A 6 2.66 27.99 -1.78
CA LEU A 6 3.02 29.31 -2.33
C LEU A 6 4.19 29.27 -3.31
N SER A 7 4.98 28.21 -3.33
CA SER A 7 6.13 28.07 -4.20
C SER A 7 5.90 27.07 -5.34
N GLU A 8 4.77 26.35 -5.35
CA GLU A 8 4.49 25.22 -6.25
C GLU A 8 5.66 24.22 -6.33
N ARG A 9 6.47 24.15 -5.29
CA ARG A 9 7.66 23.33 -5.26
C ARG A 9 7.28 21.88 -4.95
N LEU A 10 7.70 20.98 -5.82
CA LEU A 10 7.59 19.55 -5.63
C LEU A 10 8.90 18.98 -5.10
N VAL A 11 8.83 18.23 -4.01
CA VAL A 11 9.97 17.55 -3.40
C VAL A 11 9.52 16.20 -2.94
N TYR A 12 10.18 15.15 -3.43
CA TYR A 12 10.09 13.82 -2.82
C TYR A 12 10.95 13.82 -1.56
N ASN A 13 10.37 13.45 -0.42
CA ASN A 13 11.03 13.47 0.88
C ASN A 13 11.41 12.08 1.41
N GLY A 14 11.17 11.01 0.62
CA GLY A 14 11.57 9.66 0.98
C GLY A 14 13.07 9.40 0.74
N GLU A 15 13.52 8.25 1.20
CA GLU A 15 14.93 7.84 1.12
C GLU A 15 15.26 7.01 -0.13
N SER A 16 14.23 6.55 -0.86
CA SER A 16 14.42 5.71 -2.04
C SER A 16 15.22 6.42 -3.13
N GLN A 17 16.20 5.74 -3.68
CA GLN A 17 17.02 6.17 -4.82
C GLN A 17 16.59 5.47 -6.13
N THR A 18 15.48 4.75 -6.12
CA THR A 18 14.96 4.05 -7.30
C THR A 18 14.68 5.05 -8.43
N PRO A 19 15.30 4.88 -9.60
CA PRO A 19 15.00 5.71 -10.76
C PRO A 19 13.54 5.56 -11.17
N THR A 20 12.89 6.67 -11.52
CA THR A 20 11.48 6.63 -11.92
C THR A 20 11.33 5.89 -13.24
N HIS A 21 10.48 4.86 -13.25
CA HIS A 21 10.06 4.20 -14.46
C HIS A 21 8.56 3.87 -14.43
N LEU A 22 7.99 3.71 -15.60
CA LEU A 22 6.57 3.58 -15.86
C LEU A 22 6.28 2.27 -16.54
N HIS A 23 5.24 1.58 -16.09
CA HIS A 23 4.69 0.41 -16.76
C HIS A 23 3.18 0.60 -16.92
N LEU A 24 2.72 0.69 -18.17
CA LEU A 24 1.30 0.82 -18.51
C LEU A 24 0.77 -0.51 -19.02
N CYS A 25 -0.29 -0.96 -18.41
CA CYS A 25 -1.11 -2.07 -18.86
C CYS A 25 -2.47 -1.54 -19.29
N THR A 26 -2.80 -1.66 -20.58
CA THR A 26 -4.10 -1.27 -21.15
C THR A 26 -4.88 -2.51 -21.54
N TYR A 27 -6.12 -2.61 -21.11
CA TYR A 27 -6.87 -3.84 -21.37
C TYR A 27 -8.39 -3.64 -21.46
N ASN A 28 -9.01 -4.58 -22.15
CA ASN A 28 -10.45 -4.87 -22.12
C ASN A 28 -10.64 -6.40 -22.20
N ALA A 29 -11.86 -6.87 -22.28
CA ALA A 29 -12.18 -8.31 -22.33
C ALA A 29 -11.46 -9.09 -23.45
N LEU A 30 -11.06 -8.43 -24.52
CA LEU A 30 -10.52 -9.09 -25.74
C LEU A 30 -9.00 -8.94 -25.87
N VAL A 31 -8.46 -7.80 -25.46
CA VAL A 31 -7.06 -7.44 -25.70
C VAL A 31 -6.41 -6.87 -24.45
N MET A 32 -5.11 -7.09 -24.36
CA MET A 32 -4.24 -6.48 -23.36
C MET A 32 -2.95 -6.06 -24.04
N GLN A 33 -2.45 -4.88 -23.70
CA GLN A 33 -1.20 -4.33 -24.20
C GLN A 33 -0.40 -3.77 -23.04
N GLU A 34 0.92 -3.86 -23.13
CA GLU A 34 1.84 -3.35 -22.13
C GLU A 34 2.90 -2.47 -22.81
N VAL A 35 3.22 -1.36 -22.15
CA VAL A 35 4.26 -0.43 -22.58
C VAL A 35 5.01 0.04 -21.36
N SER A 36 6.34 0.00 -21.42
CA SER A 36 7.21 0.50 -20.36
C SER A 36 8.07 1.66 -20.88
N GLY A 37 8.44 2.58 -19.99
CA GLY A 37 9.30 3.70 -20.32
C GLY A 37 9.67 4.54 -19.10
N VAL A 38 10.56 5.48 -19.31
CA VAL A 38 11.00 6.45 -18.29
C VAL A 38 10.36 7.82 -18.48
N ASN A 39 9.78 8.07 -19.64
CA ASN A 39 9.12 9.33 -20.00
C ASN A 39 7.62 9.13 -20.16
N PHE A 40 6.83 9.99 -19.55
CA PHE A 40 5.37 9.86 -19.62
C PHE A 40 4.84 10.00 -21.06
N GLN A 41 5.41 10.84 -21.89
CA GLN A 41 4.98 11.00 -23.29
C GLN A 41 5.01 9.69 -24.09
N THR A 42 6.02 8.85 -23.88
CA THR A 42 6.12 7.54 -24.53
C THR A 42 4.96 6.64 -24.14
N VAL A 43 4.61 6.64 -22.85
CA VAL A 43 3.55 5.80 -22.30
C VAL A 43 2.16 6.38 -22.61
N ALA A 44 2.03 7.71 -22.60
CA ALA A 44 0.75 8.42 -22.84
C ALA A 44 0.16 8.12 -24.22
N ASN A 45 0.99 7.89 -25.24
CA ASN A 45 0.53 7.54 -26.58
C ASN A 45 -0.21 6.18 -26.64
N SER A 46 -0.02 5.33 -25.64
CA SER A 46 -0.64 4.01 -25.54
C SER A 46 -1.87 4.01 -24.63
N LEU A 47 -2.20 5.15 -23.99
CA LEU A 47 -3.44 5.28 -23.21
C LEU A 47 -4.65 5.17 -24.13
N ASN A 48 -5.64 4.42 -23.70
CA ASN A 48 -6.86 4.19 -24.46
C ASN A 48 -8.11 4.54 -23.61
N ARG A 49 -8.92 5.48 -24.08
CA ARG A 49 -10.11 5.96 -23.37
C ARG A 49 -11.25 4.93 -23.26
N GLU A 50 -11.25 3.94 -24.15
CA GLU A 50 -12.28 2.88 -24.20
C GLU A 50 -11.84 1.61 -23.42
N GLN A 51 -10.64 1.62 -22.85
CA GLN A 51 -10.08 0.51 -22.11
C GLN A 51 -9.74 0.93 -20.69
N ILE A 52 -9.50 -0.03 -19.82
CA ILE A 52 -8.93 0.22 -18.51
C ILE A 52 -7.41 0.40 -18.67
N ASN A 53 -6.90 1.46 -18.07
CA ASN A 53 -5.48 1.81 -18.08
C ASN A 53 -4.93 1.70 -16.67
N TRP A 54 -4.05 0.74 -16.45
CA TRP A 54 -3.32 0.63 -15.19
C TRP A 54 -1.89 1.12 -15.39
N LEU A 55 -1.59 2.30 -14.89
CA LEU A 55 -0.26 2.88 -14.91
C LEU A 55 0.44 2.66 -13.58
N GLN A 56 1.50 1.87 -13.60
CA GLN A 56 2.37 1.61 -12.47
C GLN A 56 3.59 2.54 -12.55
N VAL A 57 3.84 3.27 -11.47
CA VAL A 57 4.97 4.20 -11.33
C VAL A 57 5.84 3.70 -10.20
N HIS A 58 7.08 3.33 -10.51
CA HIS A 58 8.08 2.90 -9.56
C HIS A 58 9.19 3.95 -9.48
N GLY A 59 9.56 4.33 -8.25
CA GLY A 59 10.51 5.43 -8.01
C GLY A 59 9.88 6.81 -8.18
N LEU A 60 10.01 7.65 -7.16
CA LEU A 60 9.38 8.98 -7.11
C LEU A 60 10.38 10.13 -7.22
N GLN A 61 11.63 9.83 -7.61
CA GLN A 61 12.70 10.81 -7.72
C GLN A 61 12.46 11.85 -8.82
N ASN A 62 11.89 11.45 -9.96
CA ASN A 62 11.59 12.36 -11.05
C ASN A 62 10.22 13.02 -10.86
N THR A 63 10.20 14.10 -10.07
CA THR A 63 8.95 14.82 -9.73
C THR A 63 8.27 15.45 -10.96
N GLU A 64 8.99 15.74 -12.03
CA GLU A 64 8.40 16.28 -13.26
C GLU A 64 7.57 15.22 -13.99
N VAL A 65 8.03 13.98 -14.06
CA VAL A 65 7.23 12.87 -14.63
C VAL A 65 5.96 12.67 -13.81
N ILE A 66 6.04 12.70 -12.47
CA ILE A 66 4.87 12.59 -11.59
C ILE A 66 3.91 13.76 -11.85
N ARG A 67 4.42 14.99 -12.02
CA ARG A 67 3.62 16.17 -12.38
C ARG A 67 2.91 16.00 -13.72
N GLU A 68 3.60 15.51 -14.74
CA GLU A 68 3.01 15.26 -16.06
C GLU A 68 1.86 14.25 -15.99
N ILE A 69 2.05 13.15 -15.24
CA ILE A 69 1.02 12.13 -14.99
C ILE A 69 -0.20 12.76 -14.31
N CYS A 70 0.00 13.44 -13.17
CA CYS A 70 -1.08 14.06 -12.42
C CYS A 70 -1.82 15.11 -13.26
N SER A 71 -1.10 15.91 -14.05
CA SER A 71 -1.70 16.89 -14.97
C SER A 71 -2.57 16.22 -16.03
N HIS A 72 -2.10 15.11 -16.62
CA HIS A 72 -2.84 14.37 -17.65
C HIS A 72 -4.16 13.78 -17.12
N PHE A 73 -4.16 13.24 -15.91
CA PHE A 73 -5.33 12.64 -15.29
C PHE A 73 -6.15 13.63 -14.43
N GLU A 74 -5.84 14.92 -14.52
CA GLU A 74 -6.51 16.00 -13.77
C GLU A 74 -6.50 15.77 -12.26
N ILE A 75 -5.40 15.25 -11.72
CA ILE A 75 -5.19 15.04 -10.29
C ILE A 75 -4.72 16.35 -9.65
N ASP A 76 -5.36 16.73 -8.54
CA ASP A 76 -5.08 17.97 -7.84
C ASP A 76 -3.63 18.06 -7.32
N PHE A 77 -3.10 19.29 -7.32
CA PHE A 77 -1.73 19.56 -6.85
C PHE A 77 -1.49 19.12 -5.40
N LEU A 78 -2.50 19.21 -4.54
CA LEU A 78 -2.41 18.72 -3.15
C LEU A 78 -2.18 17.22 -3.09
N ILE A 79 -2.85 16.45 -3.95
CA ILE A 79 -2.67 15.00 -4.03
C ILE A 79 -1.28 14.67 -4.59
N LEU A 80 -0.80 15.44 -5.57
CA LEU A 80 0.56 15.31 -6.08
C LEU A 80 1.60 15.50 -4.97
N GLN A 81 1.43 16.48 -4.08
CA GLN A 81 2.29 16.67 -2.92
C GLN A 81 2.19 15.49 -1.94
N ASP A 82 1.01 14.93 -1.73
CA ASP A 82 0.78 13.78 -0.87
C ASP A 82 1.47 12.50 -1.43
N ILE A 83 1.44 12.29 -2.75
CA ILE A 83 2.17 11.20 -3.42
C ILE A 83 3.67 11.28 -3.12
N LEU A 84 4.25 12.47 -3.17
CA LEU A 84 5.68 12.72 -2.98
C LEU A 84 6.10 12.74 -1.50
N ASN A 85 5.16 12.69 -0.59
CA ASN A 85 5.42 12.67 0.86
C ASN A 85 5.41 11.24 1.40
N ALA A 86 6.58 10.61 1.45
CA ALA A 86 6.75 9.24 1.96
C ALA A 86 6.26 9.02 3.41
N GLU A 87 6.18 10.08 4.20
CA GLU A 87 5.69 10.04 5.58
C GLU A 87 4.20 10.40 5.70
N HIS A 88 3.50 10.55 4.56
CA HIS A 88 2.07 10.89 4.60
C HIS A 88 1.28 9.84 5.39
N PRO A 89 0.39 10.24 6.31
CA PRO A 89 -0.48 9.30 7.00
C PRO A 89 -1.38 8.53 6.02
N THR A 90 -1.79 7.33 6.41
CA THR A 90 -2.79 6.55 5.67
C THR A 90 -4.06 7.38 5.46
N LYS A 91 -4.54 7.41 4.22
CA LYS A 91 -5.64 8.27 3.79
C LYS A 91 -6.47 7.60 2.71
N ILE A 92 -7.80 7.68 2.82
CA ILE A 92 -8.74 7.40 1.73
C ILE A 92 -9.57 8.66 1.52
N GLU A 93 -9.56 9.18 0.31
CA GLU A 93 -10.26 10.42 -0.05
C GLU A 93 -10.98 10.27 -1.38
N GLU A 94 -12.26 10.61 -1.40
CA GLU A 94 -13.09 10.58 -2.60
C GLU A 94 -13.17 11.98 -3.20
N HIS A 95 -12.96 12.05 -4.51
CA HIS A 95 -13.17 13.20 -5.36
C HIS A 95 -14.23 12.90 -6.42
N ASP A 96 -14.73 13.89 -7.12
CA ASP A 96 -15.76 13.71 -8.15
C ASP A 96 -15.31 12.78 -9.29
N LYS A 97 -14.04 12.83 -9.67
CA LYS A 97 -13.49 12.10 -10.82
C LYS A 97 -12.59 10.90 -10.45
N TYR A 98 -12.13 10.83 -9.23
CA TYR A 98 -11.21 9.78 -8.77
C TYR A 98 -11.28 9.58 -7.26
N THR A 99 -10.83 8.40 -6.83
CA THR A 99 -10.61 8.05 -5.42
C THR A 99 -9.13 7.90 -5.17
N VAL A 100 -8.62 8.48 -4.09
CA VAL A 100 -7.21 8.41 -3.67
C VAL A 100 -7.09 7.53 -2.43
N LEU A 101 -6.15 6.60 -2.46
CA LEU A 101 -5.79 5.77 -1.31
C LEU A 101 -4.27 5.87 -1.11
N ILE A 102 -3.85 6.36 0.06
CA ILE A 102 -2.45 6.37 0.49
C ILE A 102 -2.33 5.38 1.63
N MET A 103 -1.53 4.34 1.41
CA MET A 103 -1.37 3.22 2.32
C MET A 103 0.11 2.88 2.50
N LYS A 104 0.42 1.94 3.37
CA LYS A 104 1.78 1.45 3.56
C LYS A 104 1.84 -0.03 3.21
N LEU A 105 2.96 -0.46 2.64
CA LEU A 105 3.34 -1.86 2.50
C LEU A 105 4.44 -2.15 3.49
N PHE A 106 4.46 -3.36 4.02
CA PHE A 106 5.43 -3.79 5.02
C PHE A 106 6.31 -4.92 4.49
N ARG A 107 7.56 -4.91 4.91
CA ARG A 107 8.51 -5.97 4.62
C ARG A 107 9.45 -6.16 5.80
N PHE A 108 9.64 -7.43 6.21
CA PHE A 108 10.71 -7.76 7.13
C PHE A 108 12.04 -7.80 6.38
N ASN A 109 13.02 -7.05 6.89
CA ASN A 109 14.36 -7.02 6.33
C ASN A 109 15.22 -8.08 7.04
N ASN A 110 15.38 -9.23 6.37
CA ASN A 110 16.25 -10.29 6.83
C ASN A 110 17.70 -9.89 6.51
N LYS A 111 18.39 -9.24 7.44
CA LYS A 111 19.81 -8.97 7.30
C LYS A 111 20.55 -10.31 7.28
N GLU A 112 21.28 -10.61 6.17
CA GLU A 112 22.07 -11.84 6.02
C GLU A 112 23.19 -11.93 7.07
N GLU A 113 23.67 -10.80 7.61
CA GLU A 113 24.62 -10.70 8.70
C GLU A 113 23.92 -10.12 9.94
N LYS A 114 23.27 -10.99 10.73
CA LYS A 114 22.75 -10.61 12.05
C LYS A 114 23.91 -10.46 13.02
N SER A 115 24.03 -9.30 13.65
CA SER A 115 24.81 -9.20 14.88
C SER A 115 24.07 -9.94 16.02
N PRO A 116 24.75 -10.40 17.05
CA PRO A 116 24.09 -11.04 18.20
C PRO A 116 23.02 -10.16 18.89
N GLU A 117 23.01 -8.87 18.58
CA GLU A 117 22.06 -7.89 19.09
C GLU A 117 20.82 -7.69 18.17
N ASP A 118 20.86 -8.25 16.92
CA ASP A 118 19.81 -8.15 15.91
C ASP A 118 19.03 -9.48 15.81
N GLU A 119 18.45 -9.97 16.91
CA GLU A 119 17.72 -11.24 16.90
C GLU A 119 16.41 -11.19 16.11
N LEU A 120 15.77 -10.02 16.05
CA LEU A 120 14.53 -9.82 15.31
C LEU A 120 14.74 -9.03 14.03
N ASP A 121 14.08 -9.48 12.97
CA ASP A 121 14.07 -8.77 11.68
C ASP A 121 13.45 -7.39 11.83
N GLU A 122 14.07 -6.40 11.20
CA GLU A 122 13.55 -5.04 11.19
C GLU A 122 12.35 -4.94 10.24
N LEU A 123 11.24 -4.36 10.72
CA LEU A 123 10.08 -4.10 9.89
C LEU A 123 10.24 -2.76 9.17
N GLU A 124 10.34 -2.82 7.86
CA GLU A 124 10.36 -1.66 6.97
C GLU A 124 8.97 -1.39 6.40
N GLN A 125 8.69 -0.11 6.11
CA GLN A 125 7.49 0.29 5.39
C GLN A 125 7.84 1.13 4.17
N GLN A 126 7.03 1.01 3.12
CA GLN A 126 7.05 1.93 1.98
C GLN A 126 5.64 2.42 1.67
N GLN A 127 5.56 3.63 1.13
CA GLN A 127 4.27 4.17 0.71
C GLN A 127 3.82 3.55 -0.61
N VAL A 128 2.54 3.24 -0.68
CA VAL A 128 1.81 2.99 -1.92
C VAL A 128 0.67 3.99 -2.02
N CYS A 129 0.60 4.71 -3.14
CA CYS A 129 -0.54 5.55 -3.47
C CYS A 129 -1.29 4.93 -4.65
N ILE A 130 -2.60 4.76 -4.51
CA ILE A 130 -3.48 4.27 -5.58
C ILE A 130 -4.49 5.37 -5.88
N ILE A 131 -4.64 5.70 -7.16
CA ILE A 131 -5.66 6.64 -7.64
C ILE A 131 -6.52 5.92 -8.67
N GLN A 132 -7.81 5.78 -8.40
CA GLN A 132 -8.74 5.09 -9.27
C GLN A 132 -9.75 6.09 -9.85
N GLY A 133 -9.81 6.17 -11.17
CA GLY A 133 -10.82 6.88 -11.92
C GLY A 133 -11.74 5.91 -12.68
N SER A 134 -12.61 6.45 -13.56
CA SER A 134 -13.59 5.64 -14.28
C SER A 134 -12.97 4.57 -15.19
N ASN A 135 -11.86 4.89 -15.84
CA ASN A 135 -11.17 4.00 -16.79
C ASN A 135 -9.65 3.92 -16.56
N PHE A 136 -9.19 4.33 -15.39
CA PHE A 136 -7.78 4.23 -15.04
C PHE A 136 -7.58 3.86 -13.57
N VAL A 137 -6.44 3.25 -13.32
CA VAL A 137 -5.85 3.08 -12.00
C VAL A 137 -4.38 3.49 -12.09
N LEU A 138 -3.94 4.36 -11.20
CA LEU A 138 -2.54 4.76 -11.06
C LEU A 138 -2.02 4.17 -9.75
N THR A 139 -0.86 3.53 -9.79
CA THR A 139 -0.18 3.07 -8.58
C THR A 139 1.21 3.70 -8.51
N PHE A 140 1.53 4.37 -7.41
CA PHE A 140 2.80 5.01 -7.15
C PHE A 140 3.50 4.29 -6.01
N LEU A 141 4.70 3.79 -6.26
CA LEU A 141 5.54 3.05 -5.33
C LEU A 141 6.90 3.70 -5.22
N GLU A 142 7.44 3.82 -4.01
CA GLU A 142 8.74 4.46 -3.78
C GLU A 142 9.90 3.65 -4.36
N ASN A 143 9.80 2.32 -4.28
CA ASN A 143 10.83 1.39 -4.72
C ASN A 143 10.36 0.54 -5.88
N GLU A 144 11.32 -0.02 -6.60
CA GLU A 144 11.07 -1.16 -7.48
C GLU A 144 10.60 -2.34 -6.63
N THR A 145 9.51 -2.99 -7.04
CA THR A 145 8.94 -4.12 -6.32
C THR A 145 8.11 -4.98 -7.26
N ASP A 146 8.10 -6.27 -7.00
CA ASP A 146 7.24 -7.28 -7.61
C ASP A 146 5.88 -7.44 -6.90
N PHE A 147 5.58 -6.54 -5.97
CA PHE A 147 4.42 -6.66 -5.07
C PHE A 147 3.08 -6.87 -5.80
N PHE A 148 2.90 -6.27 -6.98
CA PHE A 148 1.68 -6.42 -7.79
C PHE A 148 1.88 -7.34 -9.02
N ASP A 149 2.94 -8.13 -9.09
CA ASP A 149 3.18 -9.03 -10.23
C ASP A 149 2.14 -10.14 -10.33
N ASP A 150 1.56 -10.56 -9.21
CA ASP A 150 0.43 -11.48 -9.16
C ASP A 150 -0.81 -10.90 -9.87
N VAL A 151 -1.07 -9.60 -9.71
CA VAL A 151 -2.16 -8.89 -10.38
C VAL A 151 -1.89 -8.76 -11.88
N THR A 152 -0.66 -8.44 -12.26
CA THR A 152 -0.25 -8.42 -13.68
C THR A 152 -0.40 -9.80 -14.31
N SER A 153 0.03 -10.86 -13.61
CA SER A 153 -0.15 -12.24 -14.06
C SER A 153 -1.62 -12.62 -14.17
N ALA A 154 -2.49 -12.17 -13.25
CA ALA A 154 -3.93 -12.39 -13.31
C ALA A 154 -4.57 -11.70 -14.53
N LEU A 155 -4.10 -10.52 -14.91
CA LEU A 155 -4.51 -9.82 -16.12
C LEU A 155 -4.09 -10.57 -17.39
N HIS A 156 -2.85 -11.09 -17.45
CA HIS A 156 -2.37 -11.91 -18.58
C HIS A 156 -3.22 -13.15 -18.78
N ASN A 157 -3.53 -13.84 -17.69
CA ASN A 157 -4.27 -15.12 -17.72
C ASN A 157 -5.79 -14.92 -17.66
N ASP A 158 -6.28 -13.68 -17.66
CA ASP A 158 -7.70 -13.32 -17.52
C ASP A 158 -8.41 -14.06 -16.37
N VAL A 159 -7.72 -14.16 -15.22
CA VAL A 159 -8.23 -14.85 -14.03
C VAL A 159 -9.54 -14.22 -13.58
N LEU A 160 -10.57 -15.04 -13.36
CA LEU A 160 -11.94 -14.58 -13.00
C LEU A 160 -12.50 -13.53 -13.95
N LYS A 161 -12.04 -13.52 -15.21
CA LYS A 161 -12.40 -12.55 -16.25
C LYS A 161 -12.15 -11.09 -15.82
N ILE A 162 -11.02 -10.86 -15.15
CA ILE A 162 -10.60 -9.54 -14.65
C ILE A 162 -10.60 -8.49 -15.77
N ARG A 163 -10.19 -8.85 -16.99
CA ARG A 163 -10.15 -7.93 -18.12
C ARG A 163 -11.52 -7.43 -18.60
N GLY A 164 -12.58 -8.17 -18.31
CA GLY A 164 -13.97 -7.78 -18.64
C GLY A 164 -14.63 -6.90 -17.57
N ARG A 165 -13.91 -6.48 -16.53
CA ARG A 165 -14.46 -5.70 -15.41
C ARG A 165 -13.96 -4.26 -15.43
N GLN A 166 -14.62 -3.38 -14.64
CA GLN A 166 -14.28 -1.97 -14.54
C GLN A 166 -13.04 -1.72 -13.64
N SER A 167 -12.60 -0.46 -13.60
CA SER A 167 -11.43 -0.02 -12.83
C SER A 167 -11.55 -0.26 -11.32
N ASP A 168 -12.75 -0.18 -10.76
CA ASP A 168 -13.00 -0.45 -9.34
C ASP A 168 -12.78 -1.92 -8.97
N TYR A 169 -13.03 -2.86 -9.90
CA TYR A 169 -12.65 -4.25 -9.68
C TYR A 169 -11.14 -4.41 -9.55
N LEU A 170 -10.37 -3.78 -10.44
CA LEU A 170 -8.90 -3.76 -10.31
C LEU A 170 -8.47 -3.14 -8.98
N LEU A 171 -9.10 -2.03 -8.55
CA LEU A 171 -8.84 -1.45 -7.24
C LEU A 171 -9.08 -2.48 -6.11
N SER A 172 -10.19 -3.22 -6.15
CA SER A 172 -10.48 -4.23 -5.12
C SER A 172 -9.43 -5.34 -5.08
N VAL A 173 -8.90 -5.76 -6.24
CA VAL A 173 -7.83 -6.76 -6.34
C VAL A 173 -6.52 -6.23 -5.74
N LEU A 174 -6.13 -5.00 -6.08
CA LEU A 174 -4.94 -4.35 -5.50
C LEU A 174 -5.07 -4.20 -3.98
N LEU A 175 -6.24 -3.82 -3.49
CA LEU A 175 -6.51 -3.73 -2.05
C LEU A 175 -6.43 -5.10 -1.36
N ASN A 176 -6.90 -6.17 -1.99
CA ASN A 176 -6.75 -7.51 -1.46
C ASN A 176 -5.28 -7.95 -1.35
N SER A 177 -4.43 -7.59 -2.32
CA SER A 177 -2.99 -7.82 -2.22
C SER A 177 -2.39 -7.07 -1.03
N ILE A 178 -2.81 -5.82 -0.79
CA ILE A 178 -2.36 -5.04 0.38
C ILE A 178 -2.87 -5.66 1.69
N MET A 179 -4.12 -6.12 1.75
CA MET A 179 -4.64 -6.81 2.93
C MET A 179 -3.89 -8.11 3.20
N GLY A 180 -3.50 -8.86 2.17
CA GLY A 180 -2.63 -10.03 2.30
C GLY A 180 -1.28 -9.69 2.94
N ASN A 181 -0.67 -8.59 2.54
CA ASN A 181 0.56 -8.08 3.16
C ASN A 181 0.34 -7.73 4.64
N TYR A 182 -0.76 -7.08 4.98
CA TYR A 182 -1.09 -6.74 6.37
C TYR A 182 -1.33 -7.97 7.24
N ILE A 183 -2.09 -8.93 6.73
CA ILE A 183 -2.36 -10.21 7.43
C ILE A 183 -1.05 -10.94 7.70
N ALA A 184 -0.21 -11.12 6.69
CA ALA A 184 1.07 -11.80 6.84
C ALA A 184 1.97 -11.10 7.88
N THR A 185 2.05 -9.76 7.81
CA THR A 185 2.90 -8.99 8.72
C THR A 185 2.39 -9.04 10.16
N VAL A 186 1.08 -8.83 10.38
CA VAL A 186 0.53 -8.84 11.74
C VAL A 186 0.58 -10.24 12.37
N SER A 187 0.36 -11.30 11.57
CA SER A 187 0.49 -12.68 12.05
C SER A 187 1.92 -13.02 12.46
N THR A 188 2.94 -12.57 11.71
CA THR A 188 4.34 -12.75 12.11
C THR A 188 4.66 -12.04 13.44
N ILE A 189 4.11 -10.86 13.67
CA ILE A 189 4.29 -10.14 14.96
C ILE A 189 3.58 -10.89 16.09
N ASP A 190 2.37 -11.38 15.85
CA ASP A 190 1.58 -12.12 16.82
C ASP A 190 2.27 -13.43 17.21
N ASP A 191 2.70 -14.23 16.23
CA ASP A 191 3.48 -15.46 16.46
C ASP A 191 4.76 -15.18 17.28
N SER A 192 5.49 -14.09 16.95
CA SER A 192 6.68 -13.72 17.70
C SER A 192 6.39 -13.27 19.13
N LEU A 193 5.22 -12.70 19.39
CA LEU A 193 4.80 -12.36 20.75
C LEU A 193 4.40 -13.60 21.56
N GLU A 194 3.75 -14.58 20.94
CA GLU A 194 3.42 -15.87 21.57
C GLU A 194 4.70 -16.64 21.92
N ASP A 195 5.65 -16.73 21.00
CA ASP A 195 6.97 -17.37 21.22
C ASP A 195 7.69 -16.75 22.42
N LEU A 196 7.68 -15.42 22.50
CA LEU A 196 8.33 -14.67 23.57
C LEU A 196 7.62 -14.89 24.93
N GLU A 197 6.30 -15.01 24.94
CA GLU A 197 5.52 -15.34 26.15
C GLU A 197 5.90 -16.74 26.68
N GLU A 198 6.04 -17.72 25.78
CA GLU A 198 6.49 -19.08 26.14
C GLU A 198 7.94 -19.09 26.66
N GLU A 199 8.83 -18.30 26.05
CA GLU A 199 10.21 -18.18 26.49
C GLU A 199 10.34 -17.60 27.90
N LEU A 200 9.56 -16.56 28.22
CA LEU A 200 9.51 -15.96 29.56
C LEU A 200 9.11 -16.96 30.66
N LEU A 201 8.29 -17.95 30.34
CA LEU A 201 7.89 -18.98 31.30
C LEU A 201 9.01 -20.02 31.57
N THR A 202 10.01 -20.10 30.72
CA THR A 202 11.05 -21.15 30.73
C THR A 202 12.44 -20.67 31.14
N ILE A 203 12.79 -19.40 30.93
CA ILE A 203 14.15 -18.85 31.11
C ILE A 203 14.21 -17.87 32.28
N SER A 204 15.30 -17.95 33.07
CA SER A 204 15.55 -17.09 34.23
C SER A 204 16.48 -15.88 33.98
N ASP A 205 16.96 -15.68 32.74
CA ASP A 205 17.87 -14.58 32.38
C ASP A 205 17.16 -13.57 31.45
N GLY A 206 16.74 -12.46 32.03
CA GLY A 206 15.77 -11.53 31.38
C GLY A 206 16.38 -10.40 30.52
N ASN A 207 17.68 -10.38 30.21
CA ASN A 207 18.27 -9.21 29.55
C ASN A 207 17.97 -9.16 28.04
N ASP A 208 17.96 -10.29 27.35
CA ASP A 208 17.68 -10.38 25.91
C ASP A 208 16.20 -10.22 25.61
N ILE A 209 15.34 -10.71 26.49
CA ILE A 209 13.87 -10.61 26.38
C ILE A 209 13.40 -9.15 26.35
N GLY A 210 13.99 -8.27 27.16
CA GLY A 210 13.66 -6.85 27.17
C GLY A 210 13.92 -6.16 25.82
N ILE A 211 14.98 -6.55 25.12
CA ILE A 211 15.33 -6.04 23.78
C ILE A 211 14.31 -6.52 22.75
N GLN A 212 13.93 -7.79 22.81
CA GLN A 212 12.92 -8.40 21.92
C GLN A 212 11.55 -7.74 22.11
N ILE A 213 11.09 -7.54 23.35
CA ILE A 213 9.85 -6.81 23.66
C ILE A 213 9.88 -5.41 23.03
N GLN A 214 10.99 -4.67 23.13
CA GLN A 214 11.09 -3.33 22.55
C GLN A 214 11.08 -3.36 21.00
N ALA A 215 11.67 -4.37 20.39
CA ALA A 215 11.65 -4.54 18.93
C ALA A 215 10.22 -4.85 18.43
N LEU A 216 9.54 -5.82 19.03
CA LEU A 216 8.15 -6.16 18.71
C LEU A 216 7.19 -4.98 18.95
N ARG A 217 7.41 -4.21 20.02
CA ARG A 217 6.65 -2.99 20.29
C ARG A 217 6.82 -1.96 19.16
N ARG A 218 8.04 -1.78 18.64
CA ARG A 218 8.28 -0.86 17.50
C ARG A 218 7.55 -1.35 16.25
N GLN A 219 7.64 -2.64 15.91
CA GLN A 219 6.93 -3.24 14.77
C GLN A 219 5.40 -3.08 14.91
N TYR A 220 4.85 -3.41 16.07
CA TYR A 220 3.43 -3.22 16.37
C TYR A 220 3.00 -1.76 16.21
N MET A 221 3.76 -0.79 16.74
CA MET A 221 3.42 0.63 16.65
C MET A 221 3.46 1.13 15.20
N LEU A 222 4.37 0.62 14.39
CA LEU A 222 4.45 0.94 12.96
C LEU A 222 3.19 0.47 12.23
N MET A 223 2.80 -0.81 12.43
CA MET A 223 1.58 -1.38 11.89
C MET A 223 0.33 -0.63 12.35
N LYS A 224 0.18 -0.41 13.64
CA LYS A 224 -0.95 0.29 14.23
C LYS A 224 -1.14 1.68 13.64
N LYS A 225 -0.05 2.46 13.52
CA LYS A 225 -0.08 3.81 12.96
C LYS A 225 -0.56 3.84 11.52
N ALA A 226 -0.18 2.83 10.72
CA ALA A 226 -0.56 2.74 9.32
C ALA A 226 -1.98 2.23 9.10
N ILE A 227 -2.46 1.29 9.93
CA ILE A 227 -3.69 0.54 9.67
C ILE A 227 -4.90 1.10 10.44
N LEU A 228 -4.70 1.59 11.66
CA LEU A 228 -5.81 2.08 12.47
C LEU A 228 -6.68 3.15 11.79
N PRO A 229 -6.11 4.11 11.01
CA PRO A 229 -6.92 5.08 10.28
C PRO A 229 -7.89 4.47 9.27
N LEU A 230 -7.58 3.28 8.74
CA LEU A 230 -8.43 2.58 7.77
C LEU A 230 -9.76 2.13 8.37
N LYS A 231 -9.81 1.90 9.70
CA LYS A 231 -11.03 1.44 10.39
C LYS A 231 -12.25 2.27 10.04
N GLU A 232 -12.12 3.58 10.08
CA GLU A 232 -13.23 4.50 9.81
C GLU A 232 -13.28 4.92 8.33
N GLN A 233 -12.14 5.15 7.71
CA GLN A 233 -12.06 5.65 6.35
C GLN A 233 -12.58 4.62 5.33
N TYR A 234 -12.27 3.34 5.53
CA TYR A 234 -12.73 2.28 4.64
C TYR A 234 -14.26 2.07 4.74
N VAL A 235 -14.82 2.16 5.94
CA VAL A 235 -16.27 2.10 6.14
C VAL A 235 -16.98 3.28 5.45
N LYS A 236 -16.39 4.47 5.47
CA LYS A 236 -16.93 5.62 4.72
C LYS A 236 -16.93 5.33 3.22
N LEU A 237 -15.83 4.82 2.68
CA LEU A 237 -15.72 4.43 1.27
C LEU A 237 -16.82 3.43 0.88
N LEU A 238 -17.06 2.40 1.71
CA LEU A 238 -18.10 1.40 1.43
C LEU A 238 -19.53 1.96 1.44
N ARG A 239 -19.78 3.01 2.23
CA ARG A 239 -21.10 3.65 2.36
C ARG A 239 -21.35 4.75 1.33
N ALA A 240 -20.30 5.23 0.70
CA ALA A 240 -20.40 6.31 -0.25
C ALA A 240 -21.23 5.91 -1.48
N GLU A 241 -22.09 6.82 -1.91
CA GLU A 241 -22.77 6.73 -3.20
C GLU A 241 -21.83 7.28 -4.29
N ASN A 242 -20.71 6.60 -4.49
CA ASN A 242 -19.69 6.99 -5.45
C ASN A 242 -20.00 6.34 -6.80
N SER A 243 -20.04 7.14 -7.86
CA SER A 243 -20.25 6.68 -9.24
C SER A 243 -19.09 5.79 -9.76
N LEU A 244 -17.93 5.85 -9.11
CA LEU A 244 -16.75 5.06 -9.47
C LEU A 244 -16.79 3.63 -8.91
N MET A 245 -17.64 3.36 -7.92
CA MET A 245 -17.83 2.03 -7.35
C MET A 245 -19.12 1.39 -7.84
N HIS A 246 -18.98 0.41 -8.71
CA HIS A 246 -20.13 -0.28 -9.31
C HIS A 246 -20.75 -1.29 -8.33
N LYS A 247 -22.08 -1.35 -8.31
CA LYS A 247 -22.81 -2.26 -7.41
C LYS A 247 -22.39 -3.73 -7.55
N VAL A 248 -22.08 -4.15 -8.79
CA VAL A 248 -21.66 -5.53 -9.11
C VAL A 248 -20.32 -5.90 -8.45
N ASN A 249 -19.45 -4.93 -8.17
CA ASN A 249 -18.15 -5.13 -7.56
C ASN A 249 -18.16 -4.95 -6.03
N ARG A 250 -19.27 -4.55 -5.44
CA ARG A 250 -19.37 -4.25 -4.00
C ARG A 250 -19.01 -5.42 -3.10
N ALA A 251 -19.30 -6.65 -3.53
CA ALA A 251 -18.95 -7.86 -2.79
C ALA A 251 -17.42 -8.00 -2.59
N PHE A 252 -16.62 -7.59 -3.57
CA PHE A 252 -15.15 -7.65 -3.49
C PHE A 252 -14.59 -6.62 -2.50
N PHE A 253 -15.21 -5.44 -2.42
CA PHE A 253 -14.85 -4.44 -1.41
C PHE A 253 -15.28 -4.86 0.00
N ASN A 254 -16.39 -5.60 0.15
CA ASN A 254 -16.78 -6.18 1.44
C ASN A 254 -15.77 -7.25 1.88
N ASP A 255 -15.27 -8.07 0.97
CA ASP A 255 -14.21 -9.06 1.25
C ASP A 255 -12.92 -8.39 1.76
N VAL A 256 -12.50 -7.28 1.12
CA VAL A 256 -11.39 -6.45 1.61
C VAL A 256 -11.66 -5.94 3.04
N ASN A 257 -12.91 -5.54 3.34
CA ASN A 257 -13.29 -5.11 4.68
C ASN A 257 -13.19 -6.24 5.70
N ASP A 258 -13.60 -7.44 5.35
CA ASP A 258 -13.52 -8.60 6.24
C ASP A 258 -12.05 -8.91 6.60
N HIS A 259 -11.14 -8.83 5.64
CA HIS A 259 -9.70 -8.94 5.87
C HIS A 259 -9.17 -7.80 6.75
N LEU A 260 -9.61 -6.57 6.52
CA LEU A 260 -9.23 -5.43 7.37
C LEU A 260 -9.72 -5.62 8.81
N GLN A 261 -10.93 -6.13 9.02
CA GLN A 261 -11.43 -6.42 10.37
C GLN A 261 -10.59 -7.49 11.07
N PHE A 262 -10.17 -8.54 10.36
CA PHE A 262 -9.24 -9.54 10.89
C PHE A 262 -7.92 -8.90 11.36
N VAL A 263 -7.30 -8.08 10.51
CA VAL A 263 -6.05 -7.36 10.84
C VAL A 263 -6.23 -6.48 12.08
N LEU A 264 -7.33 -5.72 12.15
CA LEU A 264 -7.62 -4.84 13.28
C LEU A 264 -7.81 -5.63 14.59
N GLN A 265 -8.46 -6.79 14.54
CA GLN A 265 -8.61 -7.67 15.70
C GLN A 265 -7.28 -8.23 16.17
N THR A 266 -6.41 -8.69 15.24
CA THR A 266 -5.09 -9.21 15.58
C THR A 266 -4.19 -8.11 16.17
N ILE A 267 -4.27 -6.86 15.65
CA ILE A 267 -3.58 -5.71 16.26
C ILE A 267 -4.00 -5.49 17.71
N GLU A 268 -5.29 -5.66 18.06
CA GLU A 268 -5.75 -5.55 19.46
C GLU A 268 -5.22 -6.69 20.31
N ILE A 269 -5.16 -7.93 19.80
CA ILE A 269 -4.55 -9.07 20.49
C ILE A 269 -3.07 -8.78 20.76
N CYS A 270 -2.29 -8.39 19.77
CA CYS A 270 -0.88 -8.00 19.93
C CYS A 270 -0.70 -6.93 21.01
N ARG A 271 -1.62 -5.96 21.09
CA ARG A 271 -1.59 -4.92 22.13
C ARG A 271 -1.74 -5.50 23.53
N GLU A 272 -2.67 -6.44 23.70
CA GLU A 272 -2.94 -7.08 25.00
C GLU A 272 -1.75 -7.93 25.44
N THR A 273 -1.21 -8.75 24.53
CA THR A 273 -0.01 -9.55 24.78
C THR A 273 1.19 -8.69 25.15
N LEU A 274 1.48 -7.62 24.37
CA LEU A 274 2.54 -6.68 24.69
C LEU A 274 2.38 -6.02 26.08
N SER A 275 1.16 -5.66 26.44
CA SER A 275 0.88 -5.08 27.76
C SER A 275 1.16 -6.09 28.89
N SER A 276 0.76 -7.35 28.69
CA SER A 276 1.04 -8.43 29.64
C SER A 276 2.53 -8.67 29.82
N LEU A 277 3.30 -8.69 28.71
CA LEU A 277 4.75 -8.92 28.71
C LEU A 277 5.53 -7.77 29.39
N VAL A 278 5.05 -6.54 29.32
CA VAL A 278 5.69 -5.39 29.99
C VAL A 278 5.42 -5.37 31.50
N ASP A 279 4.32 -5.96 31.95
CA ASP A 279 3.92 -5.99 33.37
C ASP A 279 4.56 -7.18 34.12
N LEU A 280 5.24 -8.09 33.45
CA LEU A 280 6.00 -9.20 34.02
C LEU A 280 7.45 -8.82 34.35
#